data_05e2196ef2281b2d7bf46ef22e3856e8
#
_entry.id   05e2196ef2281b2d7bf46ef22e3856e8
#
_cell.length_a   1.000
_cell.length_b   1.000
_cell.length_c   1.000
_cell.angle_alpha   90.00
_cell.angle_beta   90.00
_cell.angle_gamma   90.00
#
_symmetry.space_group_name_H-M   'P 1'
#
loop_
_entity.id
_entity.type
_entity.pdbx_description
1 polymer ?
#
loop_
_entity_poly.entity_id
_entity_poly.type
_entity_poly.pdbx_seq_one_letter_code
_entity_poly.pdbx_strand_id
1 'polypeptide(L)'
;KHSIFKPFFVLLPVHFNDVFLILSKETTKKYGIMETKPFILISNDDGYHSNGIHKLVDFVSGLGDVLVCAPESARSGYSCAFSAADFLRLKRRKDIGEAEVWSCTGTPVDCVKLALDQLCENRRPDIILSGINHGDNSTVNSHYSGTMGACMEGCMKYIPSVAFSSCFYNEDANLEPLRPYVERIVGKVLDKGLPKGTCLNVNFPAREKFEGTKACRMTWGSWINEVVKRHHLHGYDYY
;
A
#
# COMPACT_ATOMS: atom_id res chain seq x y z
N LYS A 1 -21.45 23.40 -19.41
CA LYS A 1 -21.70 21.98 -19.06
C LYS A 1 -20.59 21.57 -18.13
N HIS A 2 -20.86 21.64 -16.82
CA HIS A 2 -19.91 21.30 -15.78
C HIS A 2 -20.00 19.80 -15.51
N SER A 3 -18.94 19.07 -15.82
CA SER A 3 -18.74 17.71 -15.37
C SER A 3 -18.30 17.75 -13.91
N ILE A 4 -19.19 17.39 -13.01
CA ILE A 4 -18.87 17.29 -11.58
C ILE A 4 -18.20 15.94 -11.39
N PHE A 5 -16.90 15.94 -11.21
CA PHE A 5 -16.17 14.80 -10.64
C PHE A 5 -16.62 14.64 -9.19
N LYS A 6 -17.48 13.66 -8.92
CA LYS A 6 -17.73 13.22 -7.54
C LYS A 6 -16.54 12.37 -7.10
N PRO A 7 -15.87 12.69 -5.99
CA PRO A 7 -14.81 11.86 -5.46
C PRO A 7 -15.43 10.53 -5.00
N PHE A 8 -15.05 9.44 -5.64
CA PHE A 8 -15.44 8.09 -5.26
C PHE A 8 -14.59 7.63 -4.07
N PHE A 9 -14.99 8.02 -2.87
CA PHE A 9 -14.59 7.35 -1.63
C PHE A 9 -15.86 6.97 -0.90
N VAL A 10 -16.41 5.81 -1.26
CA VAL A 10 -17.53 5.25 -0.54
C VAL A 10 -17.00 4.30 0.53
N LEU A 11 -16.83 4.82 1.73
CA LEU A 11 -16.92 3.99 2.92
C LEU A 11 -18.38 3.92 3.30
N LEU A 12 -19.06 2.89 2.84
CA LEU A 12 -20.41 2.58 3.31
C LEU A 12 -20.37 2.19 4.78
N PRO A 13 -21.33 2.67 5.60
CA PRO A 13 -21.54 2.12 6.92
C PRO A 13 -22.22 0.76 6.74
N VAL A 14 -21.44 -0.30 6.66
CA VAL A 14 -21.97 -1.64 6.64
C VAL A 14 -21.57 -2.31 7.94
N HIS A 15 -22.55 -2.75 8.69
CA HIS A 15 -22.36 -3.75 9.72
C HIS A 15 -21.64 -4.93 9.07
N PHE A 16 -20.47 -5.27 9.59
CA PHE A 16 -19.53 -6.24 9.01
C PHE A 16 -20.08 -7.66 8.91
N ASN A 17 -21.31 -7.89 9.37
CA ASN A 17 -21.95 -9.20 9.38
C ASN A 17 -22.94 -9.46 8.23
N ASP A 18 -23.36 -8.46 7.45
CA ASP A 18 -24.56 -8.64 6.59
C ASP A 18 -24.32 -8.61 5.08
N VAL A 19 -23.08 -8.45 4.58
CA VAL A 19 -22.79 -8.40 3.13
C VAL A 19 -22.05 -9.63 2.60
N PHE A 20 -21.88 -10.66 3.40
CA PHE A 20 -21.21 -11.90 2.97
C PHE A 20 -22.15 -13.10 2.95
N LEU A 21 -23.05 -13.11 1.98
CA LEU A 21 -23.66 -14.38 1.58
C LEU A 21 -23.46 -14.61 0.09
N ILE A 22 -22.87 -15.78 -0.18
CA ILE A 22 -22.97 -16.60 -1.38
C ILE A 22 -22.06 -16.23 -2.57
N LEU A 23 -20.87 -16.80 -2.58
CA LEU A 23 -20.44 -17.64 -3.69
C LEU A 23 -19.69 -18.84 -3.09
N SER A 24 -20.27 -20.00 -3.34
CA SER A 24 -20.03 -21.26 -2.68
C SER A 24 -18.61 -21.84 -2.83
N LYS A 25 -18.02 -22.27 -1.72
CA LYS A 25 -16.85 -23.14 -1.62
C LYS A 25 -17.05 -24.56 -2.23
N GLU A 26 -18.11 -24.80 -2.99
CA GLU A 26 -18.40 -26.16 -3.46
C GLU A 26 -17.78 -26.55 -4.81
N THR A 27 -17.22 -25.59 -5.57
CA THR A 27 -16.69 -25.89 -6.92
C THR A 27 -15.23 -26.31 -6.93
N THR A 28 -14.43 -25.97 -5.92
CA THR A 28 -12.99 -26.23 -5.88
C THR A 28 -12.61 -27.63 -5.40
N LYS A 29 -13.50 -28.33 -4.73
CA LYS A 29 -13.24 -29.67 -4.18
C LYS A 29 -13.34 -30.81 -5.21
N LYS A 30 -13.81 -30.53 -6.43
CA LYS A 30 -14.14 -31.58 -7.43
C LYS A 30 -13.04 -31.87 -8.47
N TYR A 31 -12.02 -31.00 -8.55
CA TYR A 31 -10.96 -31.18 -9.55
C TYR A 31 -9.61 -30.93 -8.88
N GLY A 32 -8.99 -31.83 -8.25
CA GLY A 32 -7.64 -31.87 -7.67
C GLY A 32 -6.63 -30.79 -8.13
N ILE A 33 -7.05 -29.53 -8.17
CA ILE A 33 -6.21 -28.38 -8.47
C ILE A 33 -5.38 -28.15 -7.22
N MET A 34 -4.07 -28.31 -7.31
CA MET A 34 -3.15 -27.91 -6.25
C MET A 34 -3.48 -26.47 -5.90
N GLU A 35 -3.89 -26.20 -4.67
CA GLU A 35 -4.07 -24.84 -4.17
C GLU A 35 -2.71 -24.12 -4.28
N THR A 36 -2.55 -23.30 -5.30
CA THR A 36 -1.38 -22.44 -5.39
C THR A 36 -1.47 -21.42 -4.26
N LYS A 37 -0.37 -21.24 -3.51
CA LYS A 37 -0.31 -20.19 -2.47
C LYS A 37 -0.71 -18.84 -3.07
N PRO A 38 -1.39 -17.95 -2.34
CA PRO A 38 -1.63 -16.59 -2.79
C PRO A 38 -0.35 -15.89 -3.22
N PHE A 39 -0.43 -15.02 -4.25
CA PHE A 39 0.71 -14.22 -4.70
C PHE A 39 0.54 -12.76 -4.26
N ILE A 40 1.48 -12.25 -3.49
CA ILE A 40 1.45 -10.95 -2.82
C ILE A 40 2.53 -10.07 -3.44
N LEU A 41 2.13 -8.95 -4.06
CA LEU A 41 3.06 -7.90 -4.49
C LEU A 41 3.13 -6.82 -3.43
N ILE A 42 4.35 -6.45 -3.01
CA ILE A 42 4.59 -5.41 -2.00
C ILE A 42 5.39 -4.25 -2.60
N SER A 43 4.96 -3.02 -2.28
CA SER A 43 5.68 -1.79 -2.58
C SER A 43 5.64 -0.83 -1.38
N ASN A 44 6.29 0.32 -1.48
CA ASN A 44 6.23 1.43 -0.52
C ASN A 44 6.73 2.72 -1.17
N ASP A 45 6.83 3.81 -0.40
CA ASP A 45 7.47 5.06 -0.81
C ASP A 45 8.74 5.39 -0.01
N ASP A 46 9.04 4.63 1.06
CA ASP A 46 10.28 4.81 1.87
C ASP A 46 11.52 4.14 1.24
N GLY A 47 11.32 3.30 0.22
CA GLY A 47 12.37 2.55 -0.46
C GLY A 47 12.48 1.09 -0.02
N TYR A 48 13.10 0.26 -0.91
CA TYR A 48 13.18 -1.20 -0.74
C TYR A 48 13.93 -1.67 0.51
N HIS A 49 14.73 -0.82 1.13
CA HIS A 49 15.56 -1.11 2.31
C HIS A 49 14.94 -0.62 3.63
N SER A 50 13.79 0.05 3.60
CA SER A 50 13.16 0.59 4.80
C SER A 50 12.71 -0.51 5.77
N ASN A 51 12.71 -0.21 7.06
CA ASN A 51 12.24 -1.13 8.10
C ASN A 51 10.77 -1.53 7.87
N GLY A 52 9.95 -0.59 7.45
CA GLY A 52 8.51 -0.82 7.21
C GLY A 52 8.24 -1.90 6.18
N ILE A 53 8.94 -1.90 5.03
CA ILE A 53 8.73 -2.92 3.99
C ILE A 53 9.26 -4.29 4.44
N HIS A 54 10.41 -4.33 5.15
CA HIS A 54 10.95 -5.57 5.71
C HIS A 54 9.97 -6.20 6.72
N LYS A 55 9.37 -5.40 7.58
CA LYS A 55 8.36 -5.86 8.54
C LYS A 55 7.08 -6.31 7.86
N LEU A 56 6.63 -5.61 6.81
CA LEU A 56 5.46 -6.03 6.06
C LEU A 56 5.68 -7.39 5.40
N VAL A 57 6.84 -7.60 4.77
CA VAL A 57 7.22 -8.92 4.20
C VAL A 57 7.20 -9.99 5.28
N ASP A 58 7.85 -9.75 6.42
CA ASP A 58 7.91 -10.71 7.54
C ASP A 58 6.50 -11.06 8.05
N PHE A 59 5.59 -10.09 8.17
CA PHE A 59 4.22 -10.32 8.65
C PHE A 59 3.37 -11.15 7.69
N VAL A 60 3.62 -11.09 6.38
CA VAL A 60 2.77 -11.76 5.40
C VAL A 60 3.40 -12.97 4.72
N SER A 61 4.67 -13.29 5.03
CA SER A 61 5.41 -14.41 4.44
C SER A 61 4.72 -15.78 4.64
N GLY A 62 3.98 -15.95 5.74
CA GLY A 62 3.17 -17.14 5.99
C GLY A 62 1.86 -17.22 5.20
N LEU A 63 1.43 -16.13 4.55
CA LEU A 63 0.14 -16.02 3.86
C LEU A 63 0.23 -16.32 2.36
N GLY A 64 1.42 -16.24 1.76
CA GLY A 64 1.59 -16.44 0.32
C GLY A 64 3.02 -16.28 -0.16
N ASP A 65 3.20 -16.39 -1.48
CA ASP A 65 4.46 -16.08 -2.16
C ASP A 65 4.58 -14.57 -2.30
N VAL A 66 5.73 -14.01 -1.92
CA VAL A 66 5.93 -12.56 -1.86
C VAL A 66 6.93 -12.07 -2.89
N LEU A 67 6.55 -11.08 -3.68
CA LEU A 67 7.41 -10.28 -4.55
C LEU A 67 7.44 -8.84 -4.04
N VAL A 68 8.62 -8.28 -3.89
CA VAL A 68 8.81 -6.86 -3.54
C VAL A 68 9.32 -6.10 -4.76
N CYS A 69 8.65 -5.00 -5.10
CA CYS A 69 9.16 -4.00 -6.04
C CYS A 69 8.93 -2.60 -5.45
N ALA A 70 10.01 -1.94 -5.06
CA ALA A 70 9.94 -0.66 -4.34
C ALA A 70 10.98 0.34 -4.86
N PRO A 71 10.81 1.65 -4.59
CA PRO A 71 11.77 2.66 -5.01
C PRO A 71 13.18 2.41 -4.50
N GLU A 72 14.18 2.78 -5.30
CA GLU A 72 15.60 2.70 -4.92
C GLU A 72 15.95 3.64 -3.76
N SER A 73 15.23 4.76 -3.64
CA SER A 73 15.33 5.75 -2.56
C SER A 73 13.95 6.26 -2.17
N ALA A 74 13.82 6.90 -1.01
CA ALA A 74 12.57 7.47 -0.53
C ALA A 74 11.92 8.42 -1.55
N ARG A 75 10.60 8.30 -1.70
CA ARG A 75 9.73 9.07 -2.58
C ARG A 75 8.50 9.61 -1.84
N SER A 76 8.70 10.07 -0.61
CA SER A 76 7.63 10.64 0.20
C SER A 76 7.05 11.89 -0.46
N GLY A 77 5.73 12.05 -0.42
CA GLY A 77 5.04 13.19 -1.02
C GLY A 77 4.81 13.11 -2.53
N TYR A 78 5.18 12.00 -3.19
CA TYR A 78 4.99 11.86 -4.65
C TYR A 78 3.56 11.48 -5.05
N SER A 79 2.68 11.20 -4.11
CA SER A 79 1.27 10.89 -4.42
C SER A 79 1.14 9.75 -5.46
N CYS A 80 0.30 9.95 -6.47
CA CYS A 80 0.12 9.05 -7.61
C CYS A 80 1.00 9.41 -8.82
N ALA A 81 2.07 10.17 -8.62
CA ALA A 81 2.96 10.54 -9.72
C ALA A 81 3.59 9.29 -10.35
N PHE A 82 3.73 9.30 -11.67
CA PHE A 82 4.47 8.31 -12.43
C PHE A 82 5.42 8.97 -13.42
N SER A 83 6.46 8.28 -13.81
CA SER A 83 7.49 8.78 -14.71
C SER A 83 7.06 8.55 -16.17
N ALA A 84 6.56 9.60 -16.83
CA ALA A 84 6.10 9.51 -18.21
C ALA A 84 7.23 9.66 -19.24
N ALA A 85 8.32 10.36 -18.88
CA ALA A 85 9.40 10.71 -19.80
C ALA A 85 10.77 10.19 -19.37
N ASP A 86 10.92 9.72 -18.12
CA ASP A 86 12.19 9.25 -17.59
C ASP A 86 12.41 7.75 -17.89
N PHE A 87 13.66 7.38 -18.08
CA PHE A 87 14.03 5.97 -18.19
C PHE A 87 14.03 5.32 -16.81
N LEU A 88 13.27 4.25 -16.66
CA LEU A 88 13.18 3.47 -15.45
C LEU A 88 14.10 2.25 -15.52
N ARG A 89 14.70 1.89 -14.39
CA ARG A 89 15.54 0.70 -14.25
C ARG A 89 15.03 -0.16 -13.11
N LEU A 90 14.90 -1.44 -13.36
CA LEU A 90 14.72 -2.47 -12.35
C LEU A 90 16.08 -3.07 -12.00
N LYS A 91 16.30 -3.30 -10.72
CA LYS A 91 17.50 -3.98 -10.23
C LYS A 91 17.13 -5.02 -9.20
N ARG A 92 17.55 -6.27 -9.44
CA ARG A 92 17.43 -7.35 -8.47
C ARG A 92 18.25 -7.02 -7.23
N ARG A 93 17.65 -7.21 -6.05
CA ARG A 93 18.27 -6.95 -4.75
C ARG A 93 18.38 -8.25 -3.97
N LYS A 94 18.99 -8.19 -2.78
CA LYS A 94 19.04 -9.32 -1.86
C LYS A 94 17.65 -9.60 -1.33
N ASP A 95 17.28 -10.87 -1.27
CA ASP A 95 15.98 -11.32 -0.77
C ASP A 95 15.75 -10.96 0.70
N ILE A 96 14.49 -10.79 1.05
CA ILE A 96 14.03 -10.65 2.42
C ILE A 96 13.35 -11.97 2.79
N GLY A 97 14.04 -12.84 3.53
CA GLY A 97 13.57 -14.20 3.73
C GLY A 97 13.43 -14.95 2.41
N GLU A 98 12.24 -15.43 2.10
CA GLU A 98 11.90 -16.10 0.83
C GLU A 98 11.35 -15.12 -0.23
N ALA A 99 11.15 -13.84 0.14
CA ALA A 99 10.59 -12.84 -0.76
C ALA A 99 11.63 -12.33 -1.75
N GLU A 100 11.32 -12.41 -3.03
CA GLU A 100 12.11 -11.84 -4.11
C GLU A 100 12.02 -10.31 -4.09
N VAL A 101 13.17 -9.60 -4.16
CA VAL A 101 13.23 -8.14 -4.02
C VAL A 101 13.83 -7.48 -5.24
N TRP A 102 13.10 -6.48 -5.76
CA TRP A 102 13.52 -5.58 -6.82
C TRP A 102 13.43 -4.13 -6.39
N SER A 103 14.35 -3.31 -6.83
CA SER A 103 14.24 -1.85 -6.73
C SER A 103 14.03 -1.21 -8.09
N CYS A 104 13.30 -0.10 -8.10
CA CYS A 104 13.06 0.73 -9.28
C CYS A 104 13.57 2.15 -9.05
N THR A 105 14.11 2.79 -10.08
CA THR A 105 14.53 4.21 -10.01
C THR A 105 13.35 5.19 -9.99
N GLY A 106 12.14 4.73 -10.27
CA GLY A 106 10.92 5.53 -10.35
C GLY A 106 10.19 5.74 -9.02
N THR A 107 8.93 6.12 -9.14
CA THR A 107 8.00 6.33 -8.04
C THR A 107 7.39 5.01 -7.53
N PRO A 108 6.66 5.00 -6.41
CA PRO A 108 5.89 3.83 -5.98
C PRO A 108 4.90 3.31 -7.03
N VAL A 109 4.26 4.22 -7.76
CA VAL A 109 3.37 3.88 -8.88
C VAL A 109 4.13 3.19 -10.01
N ASP A 110 5.31 3.69 -10.37
CA ASP A 110 6.17 3.06 -11.38
C ASP A 110 6.60 1.65 -10.95
N CYS A 111 6.91 1.47 -9.66
CA CYS A 111 7.27 0.16 -9.13
C CYS A 111 6.15 -0.86 -9.33
N VAL A 112 4.91 -0.50 -9.00
CA VAL A 112 3.76 -1.38 -9.21
C VAL A 112 3.51 -1.64 -10.70
N LYS A 113 3.57 -0.61 -11.55
CA LYS A 113 3.40 -0.76 -13.00
C LYS A 113 4.43 -1.71 -13.60
N LEU A 114 5.71 -1.48 -13.31
CA LEU A 114 6.80 -2.33 -13.83
C LEU A 114 6.75 -3.74 -13.25
N ALA A 115 6.41 -3.91 -11.98
CA ALA A 115 6.27 -5.24 -11.40
C ALA A 115 5.17 -6.03 -12.10
N LEU A 116 4.01 -5.43 -12.32
CA LEU A 116 2.89 -6.09 -12.99
C LEU A 116 3.18 -6.43 -14.46
N ASP A 117 3.99 -5.62 -15.15
CA ASP A 117 4.30 -5.80 -16.55
C ASP A 117 5.51 -6.72 -16.78
N GLN A 118 6.55 -6.60 -15.96
CA GLN A 118 7.85 -7.25 -16.21
C GLN A 118 8.19 -8.39 -15.25
N LEU A 119 7.62 -8.40 -14.04
CA LEU A 119 7.97 -9.38 -13.01
C LEU A 119 6.85 -10.38 -12.74
N CYS A 120 5.61 -10.03 -13.08
CA CYS A 120 4.42 -10.84 -12.86
C CYS A 120 3.89 -11.48 -14.16
N GLU A 121 4.74 -11.71 -15.18
CA GLU A 121 4.36 -12.13 -16.54
C GLU A 121 3.42 -13.33 -16.58
N ASN A 122 3.65 -14.33 -15.74
CA ASN A 122 2.92 -15.59 -15.75
C ASN A 122 1.91 -15.74 -14.62
N ARG A 123 1.87 -14.81 -13.67
CA ARG A 123 1.02 -14.90 -12.49
C ARG A 123 0.64 -13.52 -11.96
N ARG A 124 -0.63 -13.18 -12.08
CA ARG A 124 -1.15 -11.94 -11.52
C ARG A 124 -1.19 -12.00 -9.99
N PRO A 125 -0.78 -10.93 -9.27
CA PRO A 125 -0.94 -10.88 -7.83
C PRO A 125 -2.41 -10.98 -7.39
N ASP A 126 -2.66 -11.73 -6.33
CA ASP A 126 -3.97 -11.83 -5.68
C ASP A 126 -4.25 -10.61 -4.81
N ILE A 127 -3.19 -9.95 -4.33
CA ILE A 127 -3.24 -8.73 -3.53
C ILE A 127 -1.99 -7.87 -3.75
N ILE A 128 -2.17 -6.55 -3.67
CA ILE A 128 -1.07 -5.59 -3.60
C ILE A 128 -1.08 -4.94 -2.22
N LEU A 129 0.07 -4.94 -1.55
CA LEU A 129 0.28 -4.28 -0.27
C LEU A 129 1.25 -3.12 -0.44
N SER A 130 1.01 -2.03 0.27
CA SER A 130 1.91 -0.89 0.28
C SER A 130 2.22 -0.45 1.71
N GLY A 131 3.49 -0.22 2.01
CA GLY A 131 3.96 0.21 3.32
C GLY A 131 4.97 -0.76 3.96
N ILE A 132 5.09 -0.78 5.29
CA ILE A 132 4.36 0.04 6.28
C ILE A 132 5.02 1.43 6.32
N ASN A 133 4.25 2.45 6.02
CA ASN A 133 4.73 3.84 6.00
C ASN A 133 5.05 4.35 7.40
N HIS A 134 6.10 5.16 7.52
CA HIS A 134 6.43 5.91 8.73
C HIS A 134 5.75 7.29 8.67
N GLY A 135 4.59 7.39 9.27
CA GLY A 135 3.77 8.60 9.28
C GLY A 135 2.32 8.32 8.89
N ASP A 136 1.47 9.23 9.29
CA ASP A 136 0.03 9.18 9.08
C ASP A 136 -0.35 9.46 7.62
N ASN A 137 -1.16 8.59 7.05
CA ASN A 137 -1.77 8.75 5.73
C ASN A 137 -3.30 8.89 5.81
N SER A 138 -3.83 9.28 6.97
CA SER A 138 -5.25 9.58 7.11
C SER A 138 -5.60 10.96 6.54
N THR A 139 -6.88 11.24 6.38
CA THR A 139 -7.40 12.54 5.93
C THR A 139 -6.72 13.07 4.66
N VAL A 140 -6.33 14.35 4.66
CA VAL A 140 -5.67 15.01 3.52
C VAL A 140 -4.33 14.37 3.14
N ASN A 141 -3.62 13.78 4.10
CA ASN A 141 -2.32 13.13 3.85
C ASN A 141 -2.42 12.01 2.81
N SER A 142 -3.56 11.34 2.72
CA SER A 142 -3.79 10.31 1.72
C SER A 142 -3.62 10.80 0.27
N HIS A 143 -3.85 12.09 0.03
CA HIS A 143 -3.70 12.68 -1.31
C HIS A 143 -2.24 12.92 -1.71
N TYR A 144 -1.35 13.06 -0.75
CA TYR A 144 0.09 13.29 -0.97
C TYR A 144 0.92 12.01 -0.83
N SER A 145 0.32 10.94 -0.33
CA SER A 145 0.99 9.70 0.02
C SER A 145 1.40 8.87 -1.20
N GLY A 146 2.69 8.57 -1.31
CA GLY A 146 3.20 7.59 -2.27
C GLY A 146 2.79 6.16 -1.91
N THR A 147 2.66 5.83 -0.62
CA THR A 147 2.10 4.55 -0.14
C THR A 147 0.69 4.34 -0.67
N MET A 148 -0.16 5.37 -0.60
CA MET A 148 -1.50 5.34 -1.20
C MET A 148 -1.44 5.29 -2.73
N GLY A 149 -0.48 5.97 -3.35
CA GLY A 149 -0.28 5.95 -4.80
C GLY A 149 -0.06 4.52 -5.33
N ALA A 150 0.84 3.76 -4.72
CA ALA A 150 1.07 2.36 -5.07
C ALA A 150 -0.19 1.50 -4.88
N CYS A 151 -0.90 1.68 -3.77
CA CYS A 151 -2.14 0.98 -3.48
C CYS A 151 -3.25 1.32 -4.51
N MET A 152 -3.39 2.58 -4.88
CA MET A 152 -4.35 3.03 -5.89
C MET A 152 -4.04 2.52 -7.29
N GLU A 153 -2.75 2.41 -7.66
CA GLU A 153 -2.38 1.79 -8.95
C GLU A 153 -2.87 0.34 -9.04
N GLY A 154 -2.68 -0.44 -7.98
CA GLY A 154 -3.23 -1.80 -7.91
C GLY A 154 -4.75 -1.84 -8.01
N CYS A 155 -5.42 -0.96 -7.29
CA CYS A 155 -6.87 -0.80 -7.32
C CYS A 155 -7.39 -0.48 -8.73
N MET A 156 -6.73 0.42 -9.48
CA MET A 156 -7.07 0.73 -10.86
C MET A 156 -6.90 -0.46 -11.81
N LYS A 157 -6.02 -1.40 -11.47
CA LYS A 157 -5.88 -2.68 -12.18
C LYS A 157 -6.85 -3.75 -11.69
N TYR A 158 -7.82 -3.41 -10.83
CA TYR A 158 -8.77 -4.33 -10.21
C TYR A 158 -8.09 -5.47 -9.42
N ILE A 159 -6.95 -5.19 -8.80
CA ILE A 159 -6.30 -6.07 -7.84
C ILE A 159 -6.66 -5.56 -6.44
N PRO A 160 -7.14 -6.41 -5.52
CA PRO A 160 -7.34 -6.03 -4.13
C PRO A 160 -6.07 -5.37 -3.57
N SER A 161 -6.18 -4.19 -2.98
CA SER A 161 -5.01 -3.43 -2.57
C SER A 161 -5.20 -2.83 -1.18
N VAL A 162 -4.14 -2.87 -0.36
CA VAL A 162 -4.15 -2.37 1.02
C VAL A 162 -2.88 -1.56 1.28
N ALA A 163 -3.06 -0.33 1.75
CA ALA A 163 -1.99 0.53 2.23
C ALA A 163 -1.96 0.50 3.77
N PHE A 164 -0.77 0.33 4.34
CA PHE A 164 -0.53 0.33 5.78
C PHE A 164 0.37 1.48 6.19
N SER A 165 -0.01 2.20 7.23
CA SER A 165 0.73 3.34 7.77
C SER A 165 0.75 3.29 9.28
N SER A 166 1.93 3.49 9.87
CA SER A 166 2.12 3.66 11.30
C SER A 166 2.23 5.15 11.60
N CYS A 167 1.39 5.65 12.51
CA CYS A 167 1.45 7.06 12.93
C CYS A 167 2.66 7.38 13.84
N PHE A 168 3.59 6.45 14.02
CA PHE A 168 4.92 6.74 14.53
C PHE A 168 5.78 7.32 13.41
N TYR A 169 6.34 8.52 13.66
CA TYR A 169 7.26 9.18 12.71
C TYR A 169 8.73 8.80 12.92
N ASN A 170 8.99 7.73 13.66
CA ASN A 170 10.32 7.20 13.90
C ASN A 170 10.52 5.92 13.08
N GLU A 171 11.54 5.90 12.22
CA GLU A 171 11.91 4.74 11.39
C GLU A 171 12.31 3.52 12.23
N ASP A 172 12.81 3.73 13.45
CA ASP A 172 13.19 2.67 14.39
C ASP A 172 12.02 2.21 15.28
N ALA A 173 10.79 2.68 15.02
CA ALA A 173 9.62 2.29 15.80
C ALA A 173 9.41 0.77 15.77
N ASN A 174 9.08 0.20 16.92
CA ASN A 174 8.70 -1.20 17.00
C ASN A 174 7.33 -1.43 16.31
N LEU A 175 7.35 -2.09 15.17
CA LEU A 175 6.15 -2.40 14.38
C LEU A 175 5.52 -3.77 14.74
N GLU A 176 6.13 -4.58 15.60
CA GLU A 176 5.61 -5.91 15.98
C GLU A 176 4.17 -5.90 16.52
N PRO A 177 3.71 -4.90 17.27
CA PRO A 177 2.31 -4.83 17.71
C PRO A 177 1.30 -4.75 16.55
N LEU A 178 1.73 -4.39 15.34
CA LEU A 178 0.88 -4.29 14.16
C LEU A 178 0.63 -5.65 13.49
N ARG A 179 1.53 -6.62 13.66
CA ARG A 179 1.50 -7.95 13.01
C ARG A 179 0.12 -8.61 13.03
N PRO A 180 -0.53 -8.83 14.18
CA PRO A 180 -1.80 -9.56 14.22
C PRO A 180 -2.92 -8.88 13.47
N TYR A 181 -2.85 -7.56 13.31
CA TYR A 181 -3.82 -6.78 12.56
C TYR A 181 -3.54 -6.83 11.06
N VAL A 182 -2.26 -6.72 10.66
CA VAL A 182 -1.83 -6.85 9.25
C VAL A 182 -2.21 -8.23 8.73
N GLU A 183 -1.78 -9.31 9.41
CA GLU A 183 -2.09 -10.70 9.03
C GLU A 183 -3.60 -10.93 8.90
N ARG A 184 -4.39 -10.45 9.87
CA ARG A 184 -5.85 -10.60 9.85
C ARG A 184 -6.50 -9.83 8.70
N ILE A 185 -6.06 -8.59 8.42
CA ILE A 185 -6.61 -7.77 7.33
C ILE A 185 -6.25 -8.40 5.99
N VAL A 186 -4.99 -8.75 5.77
CA VAL A 186 -4.52 -9.38 4.53
C VAL A 186 -5.22 -10.71 4.31
N GLY A 187 -5.27 -11.58 5.32
CA GLY A 187 -5.98 -12.87 5.22
C GLY A 187 -7.46 -12.72 4.87
N LYS A 188 -8.14 -11.72 5.45
CA LYS A 188 -9.55 -11.43 5.10
C LYS A 188 -9.71 -10.92 3.67
N VAL A 189 -8.79 -10.07 3.20
CA VAL A 189 -8.84 -9.56 1.83
C VAL A 189 -8.54 -10.67 0.82
N LEU A 190 -7.61 -11.57 1.12
CA LEU A 190 -7.33 -12.75 0.30
C LEU A 190 -8.53 -13.72 0.25
N ASP A 191 -9.23 -13.92 1.37
CA ASP A 191 -10.41 -14.81 1.45
C ASP A 191 -11.65 -14.21 0.75
N LYS A 192 -11.88 -12.90 0.89
CA LYS A 192 -13.16 -12.25 0.53
C LYS A 192 -13.06 -11.26 -0.62
N GLY A 193 -11.85 -10.82 -0.96
CA GLY A 193 -11.63 -9.73 -1.90
C GLY A 193 -12.04 -8.37 -1.34
N LEU A 194 -12.06 -7.39 -2.23
CA LEU A 194 -12.59 -6.05 -1.99
C LEU A 194 -13.61 -5.71 -3.09
N PRO A 195 -14.58 -4.83 -2.81
CA PRO A 195 -15.44 -4.30 -3.85
C PRO A 195 -14.62 -3.72 -5.01
N LYS A 196 -15.03 -3.99 -6.24
CA LYS A 196 -14.32 -3.55 -7.44
C LYS A 196 -14.07 -2.04 -7.44
N GLY A 197 -12.83 -1.62 -7.66
CA GLY A 197 -12.45 -0.21 -7.66
C GLY A 197 -12.32 0.41 -6.26
N THR A 198 -12.17 -0.41 -5.22
CA THR A 198 -11.88 0.05 -3.86
C THR A 198 -10.55 -0.50 -3.35
N CYS A 199 -9.90 0.25 -2.47
CA CYS A 199 -8.73 -0.18 -1.73
C CYS A 199 -8.86 0.22 -0.26
N LEU A 200 -8.05 -0.36 0.61
CA LEU A 200 -8.03 -0.06 2.03
C LEU A 200 -6.84 0.84 2.37
N ASN A 201 -7.11 1.89 3.14
CA ASN A 201 -6.11 2.75 3.79
C ASN A 201 -6.15 2.47 5.29
N VAL A 202 -5.17 1.72 5.78
CA VAL A 202 -5.08 1.29 7.18
C VAL A 202 -4.06 2.14 7.91
N ASN A 203 -4.50 2.85 8.94
CA ASN A 203 -3.64 3.68 9.77
C ASN A 203 -3.64 3.17 11.21
N PHE A 204 -2.45 2.94 11.74
CA PHE A 204 -2.23 2.50 13.12
C PHE A 204 -1.85 3.72 13.96
N PRO A 205 -2.68 4.15 14.92
CA PRO A 205 -2.33 5.23 15.83
C PRO A 205 -1.00 4.97 16.56
N ALA A 206 -0.28 6.02 16.95
CA ALA A 206 0.96 5.93 17.70
C ALA A 206 0.73 5.42 19.13
N ARG A 207 0.45 4.12 19.26
CA ARG A 207 0.17 3.41 20.51
C ARG A 207 0.77 2.02 20.49
N GLU A 208 1.16 1.52 21.65
CA GLU A 208 1.68 0.16 21.80
C GLU A 208 0.59 -0.92 21.83
N LYS A 209 -0.64 -0.55 22.19
CA LYS A 209 -1.77 -1.47 22.33
C LYS A 209 -2.99 -0.95 21.58
N PHE A 210 -3.68 -1.85 20.90
CA PHE A 210 -4.90 -1.56 20.15
C PHE A 210 -6.05 -2.38 20.69
N GLU A 211 -7.22 -1.75 20.86
CA GLU A 211 -8.44 -2.40 21.34
C GLU A 211 -9.22 -3.10 20.21
N GLY A 212 -8.89 -2.80 18.95
CA GLY A 212 -9.56 -3.38 17.79
C GLY A 212 -9.35 -2.58 16.51
N THR A 213 -10.20 -2.83 15.53
CA THR A 213 -10.20 -2.17 14.23
C THR A 213 -11.51 -1.42 14.03
N LYS A 214 -11.44 -0.19 13.56
CA LYS A 214 -12.61 0.65 13.27
C LYS A 214 -12.59 1.11 11.82
N ALA A 215 -13.70 0.91 11.09
CA ALA A 215 -13.89 1.54 9.79
C ALA A 215 -14.28 3.01 9.99
N CYS A 216 -13.57 3.90 9.30
CA CYS A 216 -13.77 5.35 9.39
C CYS A 216 -13.98 5.91 8.00
N ARG A 217 -14.70 7.03 7.90
CA ARG A 217 -14.69 7.86 6.70
C ARG A 217 -13.50 8.82 6.76
N MET A 218 -12.91 9.11 5.61
CA MET A 218 -11.95 10.20 5.50
C MET A 218 -12.66 11.51 5.81
N THR A 219 -12.10 12.28 6.75
CA THR A 219 -12.58 13.62 7.05
C THR A 219 -11.95 14.63 6.10
N TRP A 220 -12.60 15.78 6.00
CA TRP A 220 -12.03 16.93 5.32
C TRP A 220 -10.92 17.54 6.17
N GLY A 221 -9.84 17.99 5.56
CA GLY A 221 -8.72 18.65 6.22
C GLY A 221 -7.87 19.45 5.22
N SER A 222 -7.08 20.38 5.75
CA SER A 222 -6.08 21.12 4.98
C SER A 222 -4.88 21.41 5.90
N TRP A 223 -3.71 21.40 5.31
CA TRP A 223 -2.52 21.93 5.96
C TRP A 223 -2.56 23.46 5.95
N ILE A 224 -2.03 24.07 6.98
CA ILE A 224 -1.89 25.54 7.10
C ILE A 224 -0.49 25.88 7.61
N ASN A 225 0.02 27.05 7.22
CA ASN A 225 1.35 27.53 7.62
C ASN A 225 2.50 26.57 7.24
N GLU A 226 2.40 25.93 6.09
CA GLU A 226 3.34 24.91 5.62
C GLU A 226 4.68 25.46 5.19
N VAL A 227 4.74 26.76 4.85
CA VAL A 227 5.89 27.37 4.21
C VAL A 227 6.43 28.51 5.09
N VAL A 228 7.74 28.51 5.30
CA VAL A 228 8.46 29.59 6.00
C VAL A 228 9.46 30.20 5.06
N LYS A 229 9.27 31.49 4.78
CA LYS A 229 10.23 32.26 3.99
C LYS A 229 11.54 32.45 4.74
N ARG A 230 12.67 32.20 4.07
CA ARG A 230 14.03 32.43 4.54
C ARG A 230 14.82 33.23 3.51
N HIS A 231 15.85 33.96 3.97
CA HIS A 231 16.75 34.71 3.10
C HIS A 231 18.10 34.01 3.04
N HIS A 232 18.58 33.74 1.83
CA HIS A 232 19.90 33.20 1.60
C HIS A 232 20.94 34.33 1.60
N LEU A 233 22.18 34.03 2.04
CA LEU A 233 23.27 35.00 2.08
C LEU A 233 23.61 35.63 0.73
N HIS A 234 23.30 34.94 -0.37
CA HIS A 234 23.48 35.46 -1.74
C HIS A 234 22.31 36.29 -2.28
N GLY A 235 21.40 36.77 -1.41
CA GLY A 235 20.38 37.75 -1.73
C GLY A 235 19.12 37.22 -2.42
N TYR A 236 18.84 35.93 -2.36
CA TYR A 236 17.57 35.34 -2.82
C TYR A 236 16.78 34.70 -1.67
N ASP A 237 15.48 34.65 -1.84
CA ASP A 237 14.58 34.01 -0.89
C ASP A 237 14.45 32.51 -1.22
N TYR A 238 14.30 31.70 -0.16
CA TYR A 238 13.93 30.29 -0.28
C TYR A 238 12.87 29.93 0.76
N TYR A 239 12.19 28.84 0.53
CA TYR A 239 11.01 28.44 1.32
C TYR A 239 11.16 27.02 1.86
#